data_6e7f7713d33769d1cd9b5b62420c281d
#
_entry.id   6e7f7713d33769d1cd9b5b62420c281d
#
_cell.length_a   1.000
_cell.length_b   1.000
_cell.length_c   1.000
_cell.angle_alpha   90.00
_cell.angle_beta   90.00
_cell.angle_gamma   90.00
#
_symmetry.space_group_name_H-M   'P 1'
#
loop_
_entity.id
_entity.type
_entity.pdbx_description
1 polymer ?
#
loop_
_entity_poly.entity_id
_entity_poly.type
_entity_poly.pdbx_seq_one_letter_code
_entity_poly.pdbx_strand_id
1 'polypeptide(L)'
;MAMLQRQTYINDIVNRLSGLASSVELRGLLNLLDLHVISEDFYVDLLNLIYGWKLRNANSLQQNAPGIDLVDDSNRILAQVTGTSTKGKIDHSLKEIPEKYTGYHFYFVPIVIDAKEQRKYKYNPPHEVVFNPKTDILDIHFIANKIKGMPNIADIDTIAMFIKNNIQNDVPDTTQLTSGLNYIISQLAEDLSLIHI
;
A
#
# COMPACT_ATOMS: atom_id res chain seq x y z
N MET A 1 -9.51 -6.56 -26.97
CA MET A 1 -9.81 -7.79 -26.22
C MET A 1 -10.86 -7.45 -25.16
N ALA A 2 -12.00 -8.16 -25.08
CA ALA A 2 -13.01 -7.91 -24.05
C ALA A 2 -12.51 -8.45 -22.71
N MET A 3 -12.57 -7.63 -21.65
CA MET A 3 -12.27 -8.05 -20.29
C MET A 3 -13.55 -7.98 -19.43
N LEU A 4 -13.67 -8.91 -18.48
CA LEU A 4 -14.72 -8.82 -17.47
C LEU A 4 -14.49 -7.60 -16.59
N GLN A 5 -15.54 -6.88 -16.21
CA GLN A 5 -15.46 -5.67 -15.38
C GLN A 5 -14.68 -5.90 -14.08
N ARG A 6 -14.91 -7.03 -13.40
CA ARG A 6 -14.13 -7.44 -12.22
C ARG A 6 -12.62 -7.44 -12.49
N GLN A 7 -12.19 -7.98 -13.63
CA GLN A 7 -10.78 -8.05 -13.99
C GLN A 7 -10.19 -6.66 -14.22
N THR A 8 -10.97 -5.76 -14.84
CA THR A 8 -10.57 -4.35 -15.04
C THR A 8 -10.32 -3.66 -13.70
N TYR A 9 -11.25 -3.80 -12.74
CA TYR A 9 -11.07 -3.23 -11.40
C TYR A 9 -9.83 -3.79 -10.68
N ILE A 10 -9.64 -5.11 -10.69
CA ILE A 10 -8.49 -5.73 -10.03
C ILE A 10 -7.18 -5.27 -10.66
N ASN A 11 -7.11 -5.18 -11.99
CA ASN A 11 -5.92 -4.69 -12.67
C ASN A 11 -5.59 -3.24 -12.30
N ASP A 12 -6.60 -2.34 -12.26
CA ASP A 12 -6.40 -0.95 -11.86
C ASP A 12 -5.93 -0.84 -10.40
N ILE A 13 -6.56 -1.58 -9.48
CA ILE A 13 -6.16 -1.67 -8.07
C ILE A 13 -4.70 -2.10 -7.93
N VAL A 14 -4.33 -3.21 -8.58
CA VAL A 14 -2.96 -3.76 -8.51
C VAL A 14 -1.95 -2.77 -9.06
N ASN A 15 -2.23 -2.14 -10.20
CA ASN A 15 -1.32 -1.17 -10.83
C ASN A 15 -1.08 0.04 -9.92
N ARG A 16 -2.15 0.60 -9.31
CA ARG A 16 -2.03 1.78 -8.44
C ARG A 16 -1.31 1.46 -7.14
N LEU A 17 -1.65 0.35 -6.48
CA LEU A 17 -0.98 -0.06 -5.24
C LEU A 17 0.50 -0.41 -5.49
N SER A 18 0.83 -1.04 -6.61
CA SER A 18 2.22 -1.33 -6.98
C SER A 18 3.01 -0.05 -7.28
N GLY A 19 2.38 0.94 -7.92
CA GLY A 19 2.96 2.26 -8.15
C GLY A 19 3.25 2.99 -6.83
N LEU A 20 2.31 2.94 -5.87
CA LEU A 20 2.52 3.48 -4.53
C LEU A 20 3.70 2.82 -3.83
N ALA A 21 3.78 1.47 -3.84
CA ALA A 21 4.90 0.74 -3.23
C ALA A 21 6.25 1.16 -3.82
N SER A 22 6.34 1.23 -5.14
CA SER A 22 7.57 1.67 -5.83
C SER A 22 7.95 3.11 -5.46
N SER A 23 6.97 3.99 -5.33
CA SER A 23 7.19 5.38 -4.92
C SER A 23 7.67 5.48 -3.46
N VAL A 24 7.06 4.70 -2.55
CA VAL A 24 7.46 4.65 -1.13
C VAL A 24 8.88 4.12 -0.98
N GLU A 25 9.24 3.05 -1.71
CA GLU A 25 10.58 2.48 -1.70
C GLU A 25 11.62 3.49 -2.20
N LEU A 26 11.40 4.10 -3.37
CA LEU A 26 12.32 5.08 -3.95
C LEU A 26 12.50 6.30 -3.05
N ARG A 27 11.41 6.88 -2.54
CA ARG A 27 11.45 8.04 -1.65
C ARG A 27 12.11 7.70 -0.31
N GLY A 28 11.91 6.49 0.21
CA GLY A 28 12.60 5.98 1.40
C GLY A 28 14.11 5.96 1.22
N LEU A 29 14.62 5.52 0.06
CA LEU A 29 16.04 5.55 -0.28
C LEU A 29 16.61 6.98 -0.35
N LEU A 30 15.77 7.97 -0.66
CA LEU A 30 16.14 9.40 -0.72
C LEU A 30 15.88 10.15 0.59
N ASN A 31 15.48 9.47 1.67
CA ASN A 31 15.05 10.05 2.97
C ASN A 31 13.89 11.05 2.86
N LEU A 32 13.01 10.90 1.88
CA LEU A 32 11.79 11.69 1.69
C LEU A 32 10.61 10.97 2.34
N LEU A 33 10.36 11.24 3.64
CA LEU A 33 9.45 10.46 4.48
C LEU A 33 7.99 10.98 4.50
N ASP A 34 7.70 12.07 3.83
CA ASP A 34 6.36 12.68 3.74
C ASP A 34 5.28 11.71 3.21
N LEU A 35 5.64 10.88 2.21
CA LEU A 35 4.72 9.89 1.65
C LEU A 35 4.33 8.79 2.65
N HIS A 36 5.17 8.49 3.64
CA HIS A 36 4.85 7.51 4.67
C HIS A 36 3.67 7.96 5.52
N VAL A 37 3.67 9.20 5.97
CA VAL A 37 2.59 9.77 6.80
C VAL A 37 1.26 9.81 6.02
N ILE A 38 1.30 10.28 4.75
CA ILE A 38 0.11 10.31 3.88
C ILE A 38 -0.42 8.89 3.62
N SER A 39 0.50 7.91 3.53
CA SER A 39 0.12 6.52 3.32
C SER A 39 -0.59 5.91 4.55
N GLU A 40 -0.26 6.32 5.77
CA GLU A 40 -0.94 5.84 6.97
C GLU A 40 -2.45 6.17 6.89
N ASP A 41 -2.82 7.41 6.60
CA ASP A 41 -4.23 7.83 6.47
C ASP A 41 -4.94 7.10 5.34
N PHE A 42 -4.28 6.94 4.19
CA PHE A 42 -4.81 6.14 3.07
C PHE A 42 -5.10 4.69 3.49
N TYR A 43 -4.19 4.05 4.24
CA TYR A 43 -4.36 2.66 4.69
C TYR A 43 -5.41 2.53 5.80
N VAL A 44 -5.67 3.55 6.62
CA VAL A 44 -6.83 3.57 7.54
C VAL A 44 -8.11 3.30 6.78
N ASP A 45 -8.39 4.12 5.76
CA ASP A 45 -9.64 4.04 5.01
C ASP A 45 -9.69 2.77 4.13
N LEU A 46 -8.59 2.41 3.49
CA LEU A 46 -8.50 1.20 2.67
C LEU A 46 -8.79 -0.06 3.47
N LEU A 47 -8.17 -0.24 4.64
CA LEU A 47 -8.37 -1.41 5.48
C LEU A 47 -9.78 -1.44 6.08
N ASN A 48 -10.34 -0.29 6.45
CA ASN A 48 -11.71 -0.18 6.90
C ASN A 48 -12.71 -0.62 5.81
N LEU A 49 -12.49 -0.22 4.54
CA LEU A 49 -13.30 -0.65 3.41
C LEU A 49 -13.18 -2.16 3.12
N ILE A 50 -11.98 -2.73 3.22
CA ILE A 50 -11.73 -4.15 2.89
C ILE A 50 -12.23 -5.09 3.97
N TYR A 51 -12.04 -4.75 5.23
CA TYR A 51 -12.27 -5.66 6.37
C TYR A 51 -13.49 -5.28 7.22
N GLY A 52 -14.08 -4.09 7.01
CA GLY A 52 -15.16 -3.58 7.84
C GLY A 52 -14.70 -3.17 9.25
N TRP A 53 -13.40 -2.88 9.41
CA TRP A 53 -12.83 -2.41 10.67
C TRP A 53 -13.19 -0.94 10.93
N LYS A 54 -12.87 -0.46 12.14
CA LYS A 54 -13.03 0.93 12.57
C LYS A 54 -11.68 1.49 13.03
N LEU A 55 -10.66 1.24 12.21
CA LEU A 55 -9.31 1.76 12.45
C LEU A 55 -9.33 3.28 12.44
N ARG A 56 -8.49 3.85 13.29
CA ARG A 56 -8.18 5.28 13.38
C ARG A 56 -6.71 5.44 13.69
N ASN A 57 -6.15 6.58 13.36
CA ASN A 57 -4.75 6.88 13.63
C ASN A 57 -4.51 6.93 15.15
N ALA A 58 -3.59 6.11 15.66
CA ALA A 58 -3.27 6.00 17.07
C ALA A 58 -2.62 7.30 17.61
N ASN A 59 -1.89 8.03 16.77
CA ASN A 59 -1.24 9.29 17.13
C ASN A 59 -2.23 10.43 17.38
N SER A 60 -3.46 10.34 16.87
CA SER A 60 -4.53 11.32 17.18
C SER A 60 -4.99 11.25 18.63
N LEU A 61 -4.71 10.14 19.35
CA LEU A 61 -5.13 9.89 20.73
C LEU A 61 -4.00 10.04 21.74
N GLN A 62 -2.78 9.74 21.34
CA GLN A 62 -1.60 9.81 22.17
C GLN A 62 -0.38 10.02 21.26
N GLN A 63 0.23 11.20 21.35
CA GLN A 63 1.44 11.51 20.58
C GLN A 63 2.49 10.40 20.80
N ASN A 64 2.98 9.83 19.70
CA ASN A 64 4.02 8.81 19.66
C ASN A 64 3.66 7.49 20.39
N ALA A 65 2.59 6.81 19.98
CA ALA A 65 2.40 5.40 20.34
C ALA A 65 3.44 4.55 19.59
N PRO A 66 4.54 4.13 20.21
CA PRO A 66 5.60 3.42 19.52
C PRO A 66 5.09 2.06 19.01
N GLY A 67 5.47 1.70 17.78
CA GLY A 67 5.15 0.40 17.19
C GLY A 67 3.74 0.20 16.66
N ILE A 68 2.85 1.21 16.76
CA ILE A 68 1.45 1.14 16.32
C ILE A 68 1.07 2.45 15.64
N ASP A 69 0.56 2.38 14.41
CA ASP A 69 0.02 3.55 13.72
C ASP A 69 -1.49 3.62 13.82
N LEU A 70 -2.18 2.47 13.78
CA LEU A 70 -3.62 2.38 13.70
C LEU A 70 -4.20 1.50 14.82
N VAL A 71 -5.38 1.90 15.33
CA VAL A 71 -6.08 1.16 16.39
C VAL A 71 -7.58 1.13 16.13
N ASP A 72 -8.21 -0.02 16.38
CA ASP A 72 -9.65 -0.23 16.49
C ASP A 72 -9.95 -0.89 17.85
N ASP A 73 -10.36 -0.09 18.81
CA ASP A 73 -10.67 -0.59 20.17
C ASP A 73 -11.94 -1.46 20.18
N SER A 74 -12.86 -1.22 19.25
CA SER A 74 -14.12 -1.97 19.19
C SER A 74 -13.88 -3.42 18.79
N ASN A 75 -12.97 -3.68 17.86
CA ASN A 75 -12.62 -5.00 17.37
C ASN A 75 -11.30 -5.52 17.95
N ARG A 76 -10.65 -4.74 18.85
CA ARG A 76 -9.34 -5.04 19.46
C ARG A 76 -8.27 -5.33 18.41
N ILE A 77 -8.11 -4.42 17.46
CA ILE A 77 -7.17 -4.51 16.36
C ILE A 77 -6.13 -3.41 16.47
N LEU A 78 -4.87 -3.78 16.18
CA LEU A 78 -3.74 -2.88 16.01
C LEU A 78 -3.17 -3.07 14.63
N ALA A 79 -2.67 -1.99 14.00
CA ALA A 79 -1.90 -2.13 12.78
C ALA A 79 -0.70 -1.18 12.76
N GLN A 80 0.38 -1.66 12.14
CA GLN A 80 1.58 -0.88 11.82
C GLN A 80 1.71 -0.79 10.31
N VAL A 81 1.63 0.42 9.76
CA VAL A 81 1.84 0.70 8.33
C VAL A 81 3.29 1.15 8.13
N THR A 82 4.01 0.59 7.17
CA THR A 82 5.44 0.92 6.99
C THR A 82 5.93 0.61 5.57
N GLY A 83 6.85 1.44 5.06
CA GLY A 83 7.60 1.13 3.82
C GLY A 83 8.70 0.07 4.00
N THR A 84 8.96 -0.38 5.24
CA THR A 84 10.03 -1.33 5.54
C THR A 84 9.48 -2.72 5.84
N SER A 85 9.88 -3.73 5.05
CA SER A 85 9.46 -5.11 5.22
C SER A 85 10.65 -6.00 5.62
N THR A 86 11.07 -5.89 6.90
CA THR A 86 12.14 -6.75 7.44
C THR A 86 11.68 -7.43 8.73
N LYS A 87 12.31 -8.60 9.04
CA LYS A 87 12.06 -9.29 10.31
C LYS A 87 12.30 -8.37 11.51
N GLY A 88 13.42 -7.62 11.47
CA GLY A 88 13.78 -6.69 12.55
C GLY A 88 12.74 -5.59 12.77
N LYS A 89 12.11 -5.07 11.70
CA LYS A 89 11.04 -4.07 11.82
C LYS A 89 9.79 -4.66 12.48
N ILE A 90 9.41 -5.90 12.13
CA ILE A 90 8.26 -6.57 12.76
C ILE A 90 8.54 -6.86 14.23
N ASP A 91 9.72 -7.43 14.55
CA ASP A 91 10.14 -7.70 15.94
C ASP A 91 10.15 -6.41 16.78
N HIS A 92 10.65 -5.30 16.22
CA HIS A 92 10.65 -4.00 16.89
C HIS A 92 9.23 -3.50 17.12
N SER A 93 8.37 -3.50 16.10
CA SER A 93 6.98 -3.07 16.23
C SER A 93 6.23 -3.87 17.29
N LEU A 94 6.37 -5.20 17.29
CA LEU A 94 5.76 -6.05 18.31
C LEU A 94 6.26 -5.70 19.72
N LYS A 95 7.58 -5.54 19.89
CA LYS A 95 8.19 -5.24 21.18
C LYS A 95 7.69 -3.93 21.81
N GLU A 96 7.39 -2.95 20.97
CA GLU A 96 6.94 -1.63 21.40
C GLU A 96 5.43 -1.56 21.71
N ILE A 97 4.66 -2.64 21.50
CA ILE A 97 3.21 -2.67 21.82
C ILE A 97 3.02 -2.51 23.34
N PRO A 98 2.32 -1.45 23.82
CA PRO A 98 2.06 -1.24 25.21
C PRO A 98 1.14 -2.32 25.83
N GLU A 99 1.34 -2.61 27.14
CA GLU A 99 0.56 -3.61 27.89
C GLU A 99 -0.96 -3.37 27.87
N LYS A 100 -1.40 -2.11 27.76
CA LYS A 100 -2.82 -1.76 27.65
C LYS A 100 -3.55 -2.45 26.49
N TYR A 101 -2.79 -2.94 25.49
CA TYR A 101 -3.31 -3.66 24.33
C TYR A 101 -3.22 -5.19 24.47
N THR A 102 -3.17 -5.69 25.71
CA THR A 102 -3.19 -7.12 26.00
C THR A 102 -4.33 -7.83 25.27
N GLY A 103 -3.99 -8.89 24.52
CA GLY A 103 -4.93 -9.72 23.76
C GLY A 103 -5.56 -9.05 22.54
N TYR A 104 -4.98 -7.95 22.04
CA TYR A 104 -5.38 -7.38 20.75
C TYR A 104 -4.76 -8.20 19.60
N HIS A 105 -5.37 -8.10 18.42
CA HIS A 105 -4.85 -8.70 17.20
C HIS A 105 -4.00 -7.66 16.45
N PHE A 106 -2.73 -7.98 16.21
CA PHE A 106 -1.81 -7.09 15.52
C PHE A 106 -1.68 -7.46 14.05
N TYR A 107 -1.75 -6.47 13.18
CA TYR A 107 -1.51 -6.59 11.74
C TYR A 107 -0.30 -5.75 11.34
N PHE A 108 0.59 -6.35 10.56
CA PHE A 108 1.72 -5.65 9.96
C PHE A 108 1.41 -5.37 8.50
N VAL A 109 1.43 -4.10 8.09
CA VAL A 109 1.00 -3.63 6.77
C VAL A 109 2.19 -3.00 6.04
N PRO A 110 3.07 -3.81 5.44
CA PRO A 110 4.20 -3.28 4.69
C PRO A 110 3.73 -2.79 3.31
N ILE A 111 4.13 -1.55 2.96
CA ILE A 111 3.85 -0.96 1.65
C ILE A 111 4.86 -1.51 0.63
N VAL A 112 4.78 -2.82 0.40
CA VAL A 112 5.63 -3.57 -0.55
C VAL A 112 4.77 -4.54 -1.36
N ILE A 113 5.27 -4.96 -2.50
CA ILE A 113 4.52 -5.87 -3.39
C ILE A 113 4.32 -7.23 -2.74
N ASP A 114 5.36 -7.81 -2.15
CA ASP A 114 5.32 -9.14 -1.54
C ASP A 114 6.27 -9.23 -0.32
N ALA A 115 5.75 -9.70 0.78
CA ALA A 115 6.48 -9.93 2.04
C ALA A 115 6.55 -11.43 2.42
N LYS A 116 6.60 -12.33 1.44
CA LYS A 116 6.57 -13.79 1.66
C LYS A 116 7.69 -14.32 2.55
N GLU A 117 8.86 -13.70 2.52
CA GLU A 117 9.99 -14.12 3.36
C GLU A 117 9.68 -13.90 4.85
N GLN A 118 9.03 -12.78 5.19
CA GLN A 118 8.65 -12.44 6.56
C GLN A 118 7.63 -13.44 7.13
N ARG A 119 6.79 -14.04 6.29
CA ARG A 119 5.81 -15.06 6.71
C ARG A 119 6.42 -16.39 7.14
N LYS A 120 7.72 -16.62 6.84
CA LYS A 120 8.45 -17.85 7.21
C LYS A 120 9.06 -17.78 8.61
N TYR A 121 9.22 -16.59 9.18
CA TYR A 121 9.85 -16.41 10.48
C TYR A 121 8.86 -16.67 11.63
N LYS A 122 9.44 -16.97 12.79
CA LYS A 122 8.73 -16.99 14.07
C LYS A 122 8.90 -15.64 14.76
N TYR A 123 7.83 -15.18 15.40
CA TYR A 123 7.77 -13.94 16.16
C TYR A 123 7.23 -14.22 17.56
N ASN A 124 7.58 -13.36 18.52
CA ASN A 124 7.18 -13.49 19.91
C ASN A 124 6.41 -12.22 20.32
N PRO A 125 5.10 -12.15 20.02
CA PRO A 125 4.30 -10.99 20.43
C PRO A 125 4.21 -10.91 21.96
N PRO A 126 4.28 -9.69 22.54
CA PRO A 126 4.13 -9.47 23.98
C PRO A 126 2.66 -9.47 24.39
N HIS A 127 2.40 -9.49 25.71
CA HIS A 127 1.09 -9.18 26.31
C HIS A 127 -0.10 -9.96 25.72
N GLU A 128 0.09 -11.25 25.38
CA GLU A 128 -0.94 -12.07 24.71
C GLU A 128 -1.47 -11.49 23.41
N VAL A 129 -0.74 -10.56 22.78
CA VAL A 129 -1.09 -10.04 21.46
C VAL A 129 -1.11 -11.17 20.45
N VAL A 130 -2.17 -11.26 19.67
CA VAL A 130 -2.32 -12.26 18.61
C VAL A 130 -1.60 -11.79 17.36
N PHE A 131 -0.68 -12.59 16.83
CA PHE A 131 -0.01 -12.34 15.57
C PHE A 131 0.38 -13.66 14.88
N ASN A 132 -0.21 -13.92 13.74
CA ASN A 132 0.15 -15.03 12.88
C ASN A 132 0.78 -14.49 11.59
N PRO A 133 2.08 -14.62 11.36
CA PRO A 133 2.75 -14.04 10.20
C PRO A 133 2.18 -14.50 8.86
N LYS A 134 1.52 -15.68 8.81
CA LYS A 134 0.93 -16.20 7.57
C LYS A 134 -0.31 -15.43 7.11
N THR A 135 -1.06 -14.86 8.05
CA THR A 135 -2.36 -14.20 7.81
C THR A 135 -2.35 -12.71 8.12
N ASP A 136 -1.43 -12.25 8.98
CA ASP A 136 -1.49 -10.91 9.58
C ASP A 136 -0.42 -9.96 9.01
N ILE A 137 0.37 -10.42 8.04
CA ILE A 137 1.22 -9.57 7.21
C ILE A 137 0.46 -9.23 5.91
N LEU A 138 -0.02 -7.99 5.82
CA LEU A 138 -0.92 -7.51 4.77
C LEU A 138 -0.15 -6.69 3.73
N ASP A 139 0.70 -7.34 2.93
CA ASP A 139 1.32 -6.71 1.76
C ASP A 139 0.32 -6.52 0.60
N ILE A 140 0.74 -5.84 -0.46
CA ILE A 140 -0.11 -5.55 -1.62
C ILE A 140 -0.65 -6.82 -2.26
N HIS A 141 0.18 -7.87 -2.38
CA HIS A 141 -0.26 -9.15 -2.94
C HIS A 141 -1.38 -9.78 -2.08
N PHE A 142 -1.26 -9.73 -0.74
CA PHE A 142 -2.27 -10.24 0.18
C PHE A 142 -3.57 -9.43 0.09
N ILE A 143 -3.47 -8.10 0.12
CA ILE A 143 -4.61 -7.17 -0.03
C ILE A 143 -5.32 -7.39 -1.37
N ALA A 144 -4.59 -7.45 -2.48
CA ALA A 144 -5.16 -7.68 -3.81
C ALA A 144 -5.90 -9.02 -3.91
N ASN A 145 -5.35 -10.09 -3.32
CA ASN A 145 -6.03 -11.39 -3.27
C ASN A 145 -7.30 -11.36 -2.41
N LYS A 146 -7.29 -10.62 -1.31
CA LYS A 146 -8.48 -10.42 -0.47
C LYS A 146 -9.59 -9.72 -1.26
N ILE A 147 -9.28 -8.63 -1.96
CA ILE A 147 -10.23 -7.88 -2.79
C ILE A 147 -10.75 -8.76 -3.95
N LYS A 148 -9.84 -9.47 -4.64
CA LYS A 148 -10.20 -10.40 -5.74
C LYS A 148 -11.19 -11.47 -5.29
N GLY A 149 -11.10 -11.94 -4.06
CA GLY A 149 -11.98 -12.96 -3.45
C GLY A 149 -13.32 -12.43 -2.95
N MET A 150 -13.58 -11.13 -2.99
CA MET A 150 -14.87 -10.57 -2.57
C MET A 150 -16.01 -11.05 -3.48
N PRO A 151 -17.15 -11.48 -2.93
CA PRO A 151 -18.25 -12.00 -3.73
C PRO A 151 -18.96 -10.90 -4.53
N ASN A 152 -19.13 -9.73 -3.94
CA ASN A 152 -19.91 -8.65 -4.52
C ASN A 152 -19.02 -7.70 -5.35
N ILE A 153 -19.36 -7.49 -6.62
CA ILE A 153 -18.62 -6.59 -7.52
C ILE A 153 -18.76 -5.12 -7.11
N ALA A 154 -19.87 -4.73 -6.45
CA ALA A 154 -20.07 -3.36 -6.01
C ALA A 154 -19.07 -2.96 -4.90
N ASP A 155 -18.68 -3.91 -4.03
CA ASP A 155 -17.67 -3.67 -3.00
C ASP A 155 -16.29 -3.47 -3.66
N ILE A 156 -15.97 -4.27 -4.68
CA ILE A 156 -14.74 -4.13 -5.46
C ILE A 156 -14.70 -2.79 -6.19
N ASP A 157 -15.82 -2.36 -6.79
CA ASP A 157 -15.95 -1.06 -7.47
C ASP A 157 -15.73 0.09 -6.47
N THR A 158 -16.36 0.02 -5.30
CA THR A 158 -16.16 1.02 -4.23
C THR A 158 -14.70 1.16 -3.84
N ILE A 159 -13.99 0.03 -3.65
CA ILE A 159 -12.56 0.03 -3.33
C ILE A 159 -11.73 0.56 -4.50
N ALA A 160 -12.05 0.16 -5.73
CA ALA A 160 -11.35 0.64 -6.93
C ALA A 160 -11.49 2.16 -7.09
N MET A 161 -12.69 2.69 -6.89
CA MET A 161 -12.95 4.14 -6.93
C MET A 161 -12.22 4.88 -5.81
N PHE A 162 -12.21 4.34 -4.58
CA PHE A 162 -11.44 4.90 -3.47
C PHE A 162 -9.96 4.98 -3.82
N ILE A 163 -9.35 3.88 -4.27
CA ILE A 163 -7.94 3.82 -4.63
C ILE A 163 -7.64 4.78 -5.79
N LYS A 164 -8.49 4.83 -6.82
CA LYS A 164 -8.36 5.72 -7.97
C LYS A 164 -8.38 7.20 -7.58
N ASN A 165 -9.20 7.58 -6.62
CA ASN A 165 -9.33 8.96 -6.18
C ASN A 165 -8.16 9.40 -5.27
N ASN A 166 -7.50 8.45 -4.59
CA ASN A 166 -6.41 8.74 -3.66
C ASN A 166 -5.02 8.54 -4.29
N ILE A 167 -4.88 7.61 -5.23
CA ILE A 167 -3.60 7.33 -5.91
C ILE A 167 -3.73 7.73 -7.37
N GLN A 168 -3.10 8.86 -7.74
CA GLN A 168 -2.95 9.25 -9.13
C GLN A 168 -1.87 8.36 -9.75
N ASN A 169 -2.19 7.69 -10.86
CA ASN A 169 -1.15 7.12 -11.69
C ASN A 169 -0.59 8.24 -12.55
N ASP A 170 0.64 8.65 -12.27
CA ASP A 170 1.46 9.35 -13.23
C ASP A 170 1.90 8.38 -14.35
N VAL A 171 0.96 7.68 -14.96
CA VAL A 171 1.20 7.12 -16.29
C VAL A 171 1.20 8.35 -17.19
N PRO A 172 2.34 8.73 -17.79
CA PRO A 172 2.34 9.81 -18.77
C PRO A 172 1.26 9.47 -19.77
N ASP A 173 0.33 10.40 -19.98
CA ASP A 173 -0.68 10.23 -21.00
C ASP A 173 0.05 9.81 -22.27
N THR A 174 -0.26 8.62 -22.78
CA THR A 174 0.37 8.09 -23.99
C THR A 174 0.28 9.08 -25.14
N THR A 175 -0.71 9.98 -25.12
CA THR A 175 -0.87 11.12 -26.01
C THR A 175 0.27 12.13 -25.84
N GLN A 176 0.74 12.40 -24.62
CA GLN A 176 1.88 13.30 -24.38
C GLN A 176 3.21 12.65 -24.75
N LEU A 177 3.39 11.35 -24.48
CA LEU A 177 4.56 10.58 -24.96
C LEU A 177 4.61 10.53 -26.46
N THR A 178 3.49 10.28 -27.14
CA THR A 178 3.40 10.23 -28.61
C THR A 178 3.66 11.61 -29.21
N SER A 179 3.15 12.69 -28.63
CA SER A 179 3.40 14.05 -29.11
C SER A 179 4.87 14.46 -28.89
N GLY A 180 5.48 14.12 -27.75
CA GLY A 180 6.89 14.34 -27.47
C GLY A 180 7.82 13.56 -28.40
N LEU A 181 7.49 12.29 -28.69
CA LEU A 181 8.23 11.47 -29.66
C LEU A 181 8.13 12.02 -31.07
N ASN A 182 6.94 12.43 -31.51
CA ASN A 182 6.70 13.02 -32.82
C ASN A 182 7.45 14.36 -32.96
N TYR A 183 7.51 15.18 -31.90
CA TYR A 183 8.30 16.42 -31.90
C TYR A 183 9.80 16.12 -32.07
N ILE A 184 10.34 15.16 -31.32
CA ILE A 184 11.77 14.76 -31.44
C ILE A 184 12.06 14.22 -32.85
N ILE A 185 11.18 13.38 -33.41
CA ILE A 185 11.34 12.84 -34.75
C ILE A 185 11.31 13.97 -35.81
N SER A 186 10.43 14.97 -35.66
CA SER A 186 10.39 16.10 -36.60
C SER A 186 11.66 16.97 -36.53
N GLN A 187 12.19 17.21 -35.32
CA GLN A 187 13.45 17.95 -35.17
C GLN A 187 14.64 17.20 -35.79
N LEU A 188 14.75 15.89 -35.57
CA LEU A 188 15.77 15.06 -36.17
C LEU A 188 15.68 15.04 -37.71
N ALA A 189 14.47 15.02 -38.26
CA ALA A 189 14.25 15.08 -39.72
C ALA A 189 14.66 16.43 -40.32
N GLU A 190 14.39 17.55 -39.62
CA GLU A 190 14.85 18.89 -40.02
C GLU A 190 16.36 18.99 -39.98
N ASP A 191 17.04 18.53 -38.91
CA ASP A 191 18.48 18.51 -38.79
C ASP A 191 19.15 17.67 -39.87
N LEU A 192 18.59 16.52 -40.24
CA LEU A 192 19.08 15.66 -41.32
C LEU A 192 18.89 16.30 -42.70
N SER A 193 17.83 17.11 -42.91
CA SER A 193 17.61 17.83 -44.17
C SER A 193 18.61 18.93 -44.41
N LEU A 194 19.18 19.51 -43.32
CA LEU A 194 20.22 20.57 -43.39
C LEU A 194 21.62 20.01 -43.70
N ILE A 195 21.86 18.71 -43.59
CA ILE A 195 23.15 18.06 -43.82
C ILE A 195 23.30 17.65 -45.30
N HIS A 196 22.24 17.70 -46.12
CA HIS A 196 22.23 17.31 -47.53
C HIS A 196 22.26 18.49 -48.52
N ILE A 197 22.83 19.66 -48.14
CA ILE A 197 23.10 20.76 -49.06
C ILE A 197 24.61 20.88 -49.28
#